data_fa08c5accc8253bca972870a1aefcd8d
#
_entry.id   fa08c5accc8253bca972870a1aefcd8d
#
_cell.length_a   1.000
_cell.length_b   1.000
_cell.length_c   1.000
_cell.angle_alpha   90.00
_cell.angle_beta   90.00
_cell.angle_gamma   90.00
#
_symmetry.space_group_name_H-M   'P 1'
#
loop_
_entity.id
_entity.type
_entity.pdbx_description
1 polymer ?
#
loop_
_entity_poly.entity_id
_entity_poly.type
_entity_poly.pdbx_seq_one_letter_code
_entity_poly.pdbx_strand_id
1 'polypeptide(L)'
;MTHTGSCLCGAVTFEVEGELNPPDACHCSQCRKQSGHIWASTDVPRDRLTIAGEDRLSWYQSSPKVRRGFCSVCGSFLFWDPPARGSIAIDMGAFDAPTGTHLHLHIFTADKGDYYEIGDGVPQK
;
A
#
# COMPACT_ATOMS: atom_id res chain seq x y z
N MET A 1 -17.67 -5.70 -9.67
CA MET A 1 -16.45 -4.92 -10.01
C MET A 1 -15.26 -5.57 -9.32
N THR A 2 -14.19 -5.80 -10.05
CA THR A 2 -12.97 -6.42 -9.55
C THR A 2 -11.76 -5.58 -9.96
N HIS A 3 -10.87 -5.32 -9.02
CA HIS A 3 -9.61 -4.64 -9.30
C HIS A 3 -8.46 -5.64 -9.20
N THR A 4 -7.54 -5.57 -10.13
CA THR A 4 -6.38 -6.45 -10.16
C THR A 4 -5.10 -5.65 -9.98
N GLY A 5 -4.05 -6.33 -9.57
CA GLY A 5 -2.72 -5.73 -9.44
C GLY A 5 -1.64 -6.78 -9.30
N SER A 6 -0.41 -6.32 -9.28
CA SER A 6 0.76 -7.19 -9.14
C SER A 6 1.99 -6.43 -8.68
N CYS A 7 3.00 -7.17 -8.25
CA CYS A 7 4.36 -6.65 -8.12
C CYS A 7 4.96 -6.39 -9.50
N LEU A 8 6.11 -5.76 -9.55
CA LEU A 8 6.76 -5.40 -10.83
C LEU A 8 7.04 -6.63 -11.70
N CYS A 9 7.52 -7.72 -11.12
CA CYS A 9 7.86 -8.93 -11.90
C CYS A 9 6.68 -9.86 -12.17
N GLY A 10 5.52 -9.63 -11.53
CA GLY A 10 4.34 -10.45 -11.70
C GLY A 10 4.31 -11.73 -10.88
N ALA A 11 5.33 -12.01 -10.05
CA ALA A 11 5.36 -13.22 -9.23
C ALA A 11 4.24 -13.23 -8.17
N VAL A 12 3.86 -12.06 -7.69
CA VAL A 12 2.74 -11.86 -6.76
C VAL A 12 1.66 -11.06 -7.46
N THR A 13 0.46 -11.61 -7.51
CA THR A 13 -0.71 -10.93 -8.10
C THR A 13 -1.83 -10.93 -7.08
N PHE A 14 -2.79 -10.01 -7.26
CA PHE A 14 -3.93 -9.96 -6.35
C PHE A 14 -5.17 -9.45 -7.06
N GLU A 15 -6.31 -9.76 -6.46
CA GLU A 15 -7.62 -9.26 -6.88
C GLU A 15 -8.35 -8.73 -5.66
N VAL A 16 -9.06 -7.62 -5.84
CA VAL A 16 -9.92 -7.01 -4.82
C VAL A 16 -11.31 -6.85 -5.39
N GLU A 17 -12.30 -7.40 -4.71
CA GLU A 17 -13.70 -7.24 -5.12
C GLU A 17 -14.27 -5.94 -4.55
N GLY A 18 -15.09 -5.26 -5.36
CA GLY A 18 -15.79 -4.04 -4.97
C GLY A 18 -14.98 -2.78 -5.22
N GLU A 19 -15.56 -1.64 -4.82
CA GLU A 19 -14.91 -0.35 -4.96
C GLU A 19 -13.74 -0.21 -4.00
N LEU A 20 -12.72 0.52 -4.45
CA LEU A 20 -11.57 0.86 -3.60
C LEU A 20 -11.87 2.12 -2.79
N ASN A 21 -11.50 2.09 -1.52
CA ASN A 21 -11.57 3.28 -0.68
C ASN A 21 -10.56 4.34 -1.16
N PRO A 22 -10.86 5.63 -1.00
CA PRO A 22 -9.87 6.67 -1.30
C PRO A 22 -8.57 6.42 -0.52
N PRO A 23 -7.42 6.43 -1.20
CA PRO A 23 -6.15 6.12 -0.55
C PRO A 23 -5.58 7.28 0.26
N ASP A 24 -4.72 6.92 1.21
CA ASP A 24 -3.87 7.84 1.95
C ASP A 24 -2.45 7.80 1.40
N ALA A 25 -1.75 8.93 1.47
CA ALA A 25 -0.31 8.99 1.20
C ALA A 25 0.42 9.16 2.52
N CYS A 26 1.25 8.19 2.89
CA CYS A 26 1.98 8.18 4.14
C CYS A 26 3.40 8.70 3.97
N HIS A 27 3.76 9.70 4.79
CA HIS A 27 5.08 10.35 4.77
C HIS A 27 5.96 9.92 5.94
N CYS A 28 5.57 8.92 6.72
CA CYS A 28 6.34 8.49 7.89
C CYS A 28 7.70 7.92 7.48
N SER A 29 8.63 7.89 8.44
CA SER A 29 10.00 7.43 8.17
C SER A 29 10.07 6.00 7.66
N GLN A 30 9.21 5.11 8.15
CA GLN A 30 9.17 3.72 7.69
C GLN A 30 8.68 3.61 6.24
N CYS A 31 7.57 4.27 5.92
CA CYS A 31 7.03 4.29 4.57
C CYS A 31 8.01 4.94 3.59
N ARG A 32 8.64 6.04 3.99
CA ARG A 32 9.63 6.74 3.19
C ARG A 32 10.83 5.85 2.88
N LYS A 33 11.36 5.18 3.89
CA LYS A 33 12.55 4.32 3.72
C LYS A 33 12.23 3.08 2.87
N GLN A 34 11.08 2.48 3.07
CA GLN A 34 10.73 1.26 2.37
C GLN A 34 10.30 1.51 0.92
N SER A 35 9.59 2.60 0.66
CA SER A 35 9.08 2.91 -0.68
C SER A 35 10.03 3.80 -1.50
N GLY A 36 10.93 4.51 -0.86
CA GLY A 36 11.84 5.45 -1.52
C GLY A 36 11.31 6.88 -1.60
N HIS A 37 10.06 7.11 -1.21
CA HIS A 37 9.45 8.46 -1.20
C HIS A 37 8.20 8.45 -0.36
N ILE A 38 7.04 8.74 -0.93
CA ILE A 38 5.72 8.68 -0.31
C ILE A 38 5.12 7.31 -0.62
N TRP A 39 4.44 6.72 0.34
CA TRP A 39 3.73 5.48 0.08
C TRP A 39 2.22 5.71 0.13
N ALA A 40 1.54 5.48 -0.99
CA ALA A 40 0.09 5.59 -1.09
C ALA A 40 -0.53 4.20 -1.04
N SER A 41 -1.56 4.05 -0.21
CA SER A 41 -2.24 2.77 -0.03
C SER A 41 -3.73 2.94 0.20
N THR A 42 -4.48 1.88 -0.08
CA THR A 42 -5.90 1.81 0.24
C THR A 42 -6.15 0.63 1.17
N ASP A 43 -6.99 0.84 2.18
CA ASP A 43 -7.41 -0.23 3.09
C ASP A 43 -8.51 -1.06 2.44
N VAL A 44 -8.34 -2.38 2.52
CA VAL A 44 -9.26 -3.35 1.92
C VAL A 44 -9.66 -4.37 2.98
N PRO A 45 -10.95 -4.69 3.12
CA PRO A 45 -11.35 -5.82 3.95
C PRO A 45 -10.69 -7.11 3.46
N ARG A 46 -10.17 -7.89 4.40
CA ARG A 46 -9.42 -9.12 4.05
C ARG A 46 -10.24 -10.10 3.24
N ASP A 47 -11.54 -10.19 3.50
CA ASP A 47 -12.43 -11.10 2.80
C ASP A 47 -12.69 -10.73 1.34
N ARG A 48 -12.30 -9.52 0.93
CA ARG A 48 -12.37 -9.09 -0.47
C ARG A 48 -11.07 -9.27 -1.25
N LEU A 49 -10.00 -9.65 -0.57
CA LEU A 49 -8.66 -9.75 -1.17
C LEU A 49 -8.31 -11.21 -1.43
N THR A 50 -7.87 -11.50 -2.65
CA THR A 50 -7.32 -12.80 -3.04
C THR A 50 -5.91 -12.57 -3.56
N ILE A 51 -4.93 -13.27 -3.01
CA ILE A 51 -3.52 -13.16 -3.40
C ILE A 51 -3.08 -14.48 -4.05
N ALA A 52 -2.43 -14.37 -5.19
CA ALA A 52 -1.76 -15.50 -5.85
C ALA A 52 -0.25 -15.27 -5.78
N GLY A 53 0.51 -16.35 -5.59
CA GLY A 53 1.95 -16.25 -5.43
C GLY A 53 2.39 -15.90 -4.02
N GLU A 54 1.62 -16.26 -3.01
CA GLU A 54 1.95 -15.97 -1.60
C GLU A 54 3.28 -16.55 -1.17
N ASP A 55 3.73 -17.63 -1.78
CA ASP A 55 5.04 -18.22 -1.53
C ASP A 55 6.22 -17.32 -1.96
N ARG A 56 5.93 -16.32 -2.78
CA ARG A 56 6.92 -15.31 -3.21
C ARG A 56 6.87 -14.05 -2.36
N LEU A 57 5.88 -13.90 -1.48
CA LEU A 57 5.84 -12.80 -0.52
C LEU A 57 6.83 -13.03 0.61
N SER A 58 7.57 -11.99 0.95
CA SER A 58 8.35 -11.93 2.19
C SER A 58 7.72 -10.91 3.12
N TRP A 59 7.79 -11.16 4.42
CA TRP A 59 7.19 -10.30 5.43
C TRP A 59 8.25 -9.79 6.39
N TYR A 60 8.26 -8.48 6.57
CA TYR A 60 9.10 -7.82 7.55
C TYR A 60 8.26 -7.34 8.73
N GLN A 61 8.57 -7.78 9.93
CA GLN A 61 7.89 -7.32 11.14
C GLN A 61 8.39 -5.92 11.49
N SER A 62 7.67 -4.89 11.04
CA SER A 62 8.10 -3.51 11.14
C SER A 62 7.78 -2.88 12.50
N SER A 63 6.83 -3.46 13.22
CA SER A 63 6.45 -3.06 14.58
C SER A 63 5.80 -4.24 15.29
N PRO A 64 5.51 -4.15 16.61
CA PRO A 64 4.91 -5.28 17.33
C PRO A 64 3.58 -5.77 16.75
N LYS A 65 2.83 -4.90 16.09
CA LYS A 65 1.47 -5.23 15.59
C LYS A 65 1.36 -5.24 14.08
N VAL A 66 2.42 -4.89 13.34
CA VAL A 66 2.33 -4.70 11.90
C VAL A 66 3.50 -5.38 11.19
N ARG A 67 3.17 -6.07 10.11
CA ARG A 67 4.16 -6.59 9.18
C ARG A 67 3.96 -5.97 7.81
N ARG A 68 5.03 -5.90 7.05
CA ARG A 68 5.04 -5.31 5.70
C ARG A 68 5.43 -6.38 4.69
N GLY A 69 4.60 -6.55 3.67
CA GLY A 69 4.78 -7.57 2.65
C GLY A 69 5.37 -7.03 1.38
N PHE A 70 6.35 -7.74 0.84
CA PHE A 70 7.00 -7.36 -0.41
C PHE A 70 7.34 -8.61 -1.23
N CYS A 71 7.49 -8.42 -2.54
CA CYS A 71 7.86 -9.53 -3.41
C CYS A 71 9.32 -9.91 -3.17
N SER A 72 9.59 -11.18 -2.88
CA SER A 72 10.94 -11.68 -2.65
C SER A 72 11.78 -11.73 -3.93
N VAL A 73 11.15 -11.68 -5.10
CA VAL A 73 11.82 -11.75 -6.39
C VAL A 73 12.24 -10.37 -6.89
N CYS A 74 11.31 -9.39 -6.87
CA CYS A 74 11.59 -8.06 -7.42
C CYS A 74 11.66 -6.95 -6.36
N GLY A 75 11.27 -7.23 -5.11
CA GLY A 75 11.35 -6.26 -4.02
C GLY A 75 10.21 -5.26 -3.93
N SER A 76 9.19 -5.33 -4.79
CA SER A 76 8.05 -4.41 -4.72
C SER A 76 7.37 -4.47 -3.36
N PHE A 77 7.21 -3.32 -2.71
CA PHE A 77 6.46 -3.22 -1.47
C PHE A 77 4.97 -3.23 -1.81
N LEU A 78 4.22 -4.18 -1.24
CA LEU A 78 2.83 -4.43 -1.64
C LEU A 78 1.81 -4.21 -0.51
N PHE A 79 2.10 -4.68 0.71
CA PHE A 79 1.10 -4.76 1.76
C PHE A 79 1.60 -4.21 3.09
N TRP A 80 0.75 -3.42 3.73
CA TRP A 80 0.91 -3.04 5.13
C TRP A 80 -0.15 -3.81 5.90
N ASP A 81 0.29 -4.77 6.71
CA ASP A 81 -0.58 -5.77 7.29
C ASP A 81 -0.56 -5.74 8.82
N PRO A 82 -1.63 -5.24 9.45
CA PRO A 82 -1.87 -5.41 10.88
C PRO A 82 -2.72 -6.67 11.10
N PRO A 83 -2.13 -7.86 11.37
CA PRO A 83 -2.87 -9.13 11.33
C PRO A 83 -4.08 -9.20 12.26
N ALA A 84 -4.08 -8.42 13.35
CA ALA A 84 -5.20 -8.40 14.29
C ALA A 84 -6.41 -7.61 13.80
N ARG A 85 -6.27 -6.84 12.70
CA ARG A 85 -7.37 -6.06 12.12
C ARG A 85 -8.03 -6.80 10.97
N GLY A 86 -9.28 -6.46 10.70
CA GLY A 86 -10.05 -7.04 9.59
C GLY A 86 -9.71 -6.46 8.22
N SER A 87 -8.74 -5.54 8.13
CA SER A 87 -8.33 -4.92 6.88
C SER A 87 -6.83 -4.98 6.70
N ILE A 88 -6.40 -4.80 5.45
CA ILE A 88 -5.01 -4.75 5.04
C ILE A 88 -4.85 -3.60 4.05
N ALA A 89 -3.74 -2.88 4.12
CA ALA A 89 -3.47 -1.79 3.18
C ALA A 89 -2.67 -2.32 1.98
N ILE A 90 -3.08 -1.92 0.79
CA ILE A 90 -2.47 -2.35 -0.46
C ILE A 90 -1.86 -1.14 -1.16
N ASP A 91 -0.63 -1.29 -1.63
CA ASP A 91 0.09 -0.29 -2.41
C ASP A 91 -0.73 0.15 -3.63
N MET A 92 -1.02 1.44 -3.74
CA MET A 92 -1.79 1.97 -4.88
C MET A 92 -1.06 1.80 -6.20
N GLY A 93 0.26 1.90 -6.20
CA GLY A 93 1.06 1.75 -7.41
C GLY A 93 1.03 0.35 -7.99
N ALA A 94 0.61 -0.66 -7.20
CA ALA A 94 0.54 -2.03 -7.67
C ALA A 94 -0.77 -2.36 -8.43
N PHE A 95 -1.79 -1.51 -8.30
CA PHE A 95 -3.06 -1.74 -9.00
C PHE A 95 -2.97 -1.43 -10.48
N ASP A 96 -3.66 -2.23 -11.28
CA ASP A 96 -3.89 -1.92 -12.69
C ASP A 96 -4.92 -0.79 -12.81
N ALA A 97 -4.71 0.12 -13.74
CA ALA A 97 -5.64 1.23 -13.98
C ALA A 97 -6.80 0.78 -14.89
N PRO A 98 -7.98 1.42 -14.76
CA PRO A 98 -8.29 2.50 -13.83
C PRO A 98 -8.69 1.99 -12.45
N THR A 99 -8.31 2.73 -11.40
CA THR A 99 -8.68 2.37 -10.01
C THR A 99 -10.02 2.93 -9.57
N GLY A 100 -10.49 3.98 -10.23
CA GLY A 100 -11.76 4.63 -9.91
C GLY A 100 -11.75 5.44 -8.61
N THR A 101 -10.58 5.65 -8.01
CA THR A 101 -10.45 6.37 -6.74
C THR A 101 -9.38 7.46 -6.84
N HIS A 102 -9.33 8.34 -5.85
CA HIS A 102 -8.39 9.46 -5.79
C HIS A 102 -7.82 9.62 -4.39
N LEU A 103 -6.58 10.07 -4.32
CA LEU A 103 -5.93 10.41 -3.05
C LEU A 103 -6.77 11.46 -2.30
N HIS A 104 -7.06 11.19 -1.01
CA HIS A 104 -7.89 12.08 -0.22
C HIS A 104 -7.20 12.65 1.02
N LEU A 105 -6.03 12.12 1.41
CA LEU A 105 -5.39 12.51 2.65
C LEU A 105 -3.89 12.21 2.61
N HIS A 106 -3.08 13.14 3.12
CA HIS A 106 -1.68 12.91 3.46
C HIS A 106 -1.58 12.69 4.95
N ILE A 107 -0.93 11.62 5.39
CA ILE A 107 -0.77 11.28 6.81
C ILE A 107 0.69 11.30 7.21
N PHE A 108 0.95 11.54 8.51
CA PHE A 108 2.29 11.65 9.08
C PHE A 108 3.15 12.70 8.37
N THR A 109 2.54 13.83 8.03
CA THR A 109 3.22 14.90 7.29
C THR A 109 4.32 15.58 8.10
N ALA A 110 4.24 15.52 9.44
CA ALA A 110 5.31 16.03 10.30
C ALA A 110 6.63 15.28 10.11
N ASP A 111 6.57 14.04 9.62
CA ASP A 111 7.74 13.18 9.42
C ASP A 111 8.20 13.13 7.97
N LYS A 112 7.62 13.97 7.11
CA LYS A 112 7.96 13.95 5.69
C LYS A 112 9.43 14.27 5.45
N GLY A 113 9.95 13.81 4.31
CA GLY A 113 11.28 14.19 3.87
C GLY A 113 11.40 15.70 3.68
N ASP A 114 12.60 16.24 3.86
CA ASP A 114 12.86 17.68 3.75
C ASP A 114 13.10 18.14 2.31
N TYR A 115 13.06 17.23 1.35
CA TYR A 115 13.46 17.46 -0.03
C TYR A 115 12.29 17.76 -0.96
N TYR A 116 11.06 17.87 -0.43
CA TYR A 116 9.87 18.15 -1.25
C TYR A 116 8.81 18.88 -0.46
N GLU A 117 7.91 19.53 -1.20
CA GLU A 117 6.72 20.18 -0.67
C GLU A 117 5.47 19.45 -1.13
N ILE A 118 4.42 19.49 -0.30
CA ILE A 118 3.10 18.95 -0.66
C ILE A 118 2.28 20.11 -1.19
N GLY A 119 1.99 20.11 -2.50
CA GLY A 119 1.31 21.22 -3.15
C GLY A 119 0.07 20.84 -3.94
N ASP A 120 -0.51 19.67 -3.67
CA ASP A 120 -1.67 19.16 -4.43
C ASP A 120 -3.03 19.60 -3.87
N GLY A 121 -3.06 20.34 -2.75
CA GLY A 121 -4.31 20.79 -2.14
C GLY A 121 -5.06 19.72 -1.37
N VAL A 122 -4.55 18.48 -1.32
CA VAL A 122 -5.16 17.40 -0.56
C VAL A 122 -4.93 17.63 0.94
N PRO A 123 -5.93 17.37 1.81
CA PRO A 123 -5.76 17.56 3.25
C PRO A 123 -4.54 16.84 3.81
N GLN A 124 -3.92 17.47 4.81
CA GLN A 124 -2.72 16.98 5.48
C GLN A 124 -2.99 16.74 6.96
N LYS A 125 -2.41 15.67 7.48
CA LYS A 125 -2.64 15.28 8.87
C LYS A 125 -1.36 14.90 9.59
#